data_2eb6a8ddab7ddae473709d082aa58b77
#
_entry.id   2eb6a8ddab7ddae473709d082aa58b77
#
_cell.length_a   1.000
_cell.length_b   1.000
_cell.length_c   1.000
_cell.angle_alpha   90.00
_cell.angle_beta   90.00
_cell.angle_gamma   90.00
#
_symmetry.space_group_name_H-M   'P 1'
#
loop_
_entity.id
_entity.type
_entity.pdbx_description
1 polymer ?
#
loop_
_entity_poly.entity_id
_entity_poly.type
_entity_poly.pdbx_seq_one_letter_code
_entity_poly.pdbx_strand_id
1 'polypeptide(L)'
;MKLLTPEFRASYARVHEPRENPSGQMKYSVQMRFEDTAQGLGDIKEAIKAVVTEKWGKKAPAGLRLPLREDEDGAIFANCSSNDPIPVVDSKNNLIAEGVYSGCYGVAQILIYAYDQAGNRGVGFGLCAFKMTRDGDRLDGRQSAAEIFGAPESGSDDDDIFG
;
A
#
# COMPACT_ATOMS: atom_id res chain seq x y z
N MET A 1 -3.95 16.68 4.27
CA MET A 1 -3.35 16.96 2.94
C MET A 1 -3.43 15.71 2.10
N LYS A 2 -4.10 15.77 0.97
CA LYS A 2 -4.25 14.62 0.07
C LYS A 2 -3.21 14.67 -1.03
N LEU A 3 -2.70 13.50 -1.41
CA LEU A 3 -1.63 13.38 -2.38
C LEU A 3 -1.76 12.06 -3.14
N LEU A 4 -1.45 12.08 -4.44
CA LEU A 4 -1.27 10.85 -5.20
C LEU A 4 0.16 10.36 -5.04
N THR A 5 0.30 9.07 -4.77
CA THR A 5 1.63 8.47 -4.62
C THR A 5 2.26 8.17 -5.97
N PRO A 6 3.58 8.04 -6.04
CA PRO A 6 4.20 7.36 -7.17
C PRO A 6 3.79 5.88 -7.18
N GLU A 7 4.06 5.18 -8.27
CA GLU A 7 3.78 3.75 -8.35
C GLU A 7 4.58 3.00 -7.28
N PHE A 8 3.90 2.07 -6.62
CA PHE A 8 4.51 1.23 -5.61
C PHE A 8 4.09 -0.22 -5.83
N ARG A 9 4.80 -1.13 -5.20
CA ARG A 9 4.39 -2.52 -5.13
C ARG A 9 3.53 -2.72 -3.90
N ALA A 10 2.33 -3.26 -4.07
CA ALA A 10 1.41 -3.48 -2.98
C ALA A 10 1.80 -4.72 -2.18
N SER A 11 1.80 -4.61 -0.87
CA SER A 11 2.05 -5.71 0.04
C SER A 11 0.97 -5.70 1.12
N TYR A 12 0.62 -6.86 1.64
CA TYR A 12 -0.47 -6.98 2.62
C TYR A 12 -1.73 -6.23 2.16
N ALA A 13 -2.09 -6.43 0.88
CA ALA A 13 -3.19 -5.71 0.26
C ALA A 13 -4.54 -6.19 0.78
N ARG A 14 -5.32 -5.28 1.35
CA ARG A 14 -6.66 -5.51 1.89
C ARG A 14 -7.57 -4.37 1.46
N VAL A 15 -7.64 -4.14 0.15
CA VAL A 15 -8.37 -2.99 -0.40
C VAL A 15 -9.80 -3.35 -0.81
N HIS A 16 -10.07 -4.62 -1.06
CA HIS A 16 -11.42 -5.09 -1.42
C HIS A 16 -12.24 -5.49 -0.19
N GLU A 17 -11.59 -6.04 0.82
CA GLU A 17 -12.22 -6.50 2.05
C GLU A 17 -11.42 -6.01 3.25
N PRO A 18 -12.10 -5.55 4.30
CA PRO A 18 -11.40 -5.10 5.49
C PRO A 18 -10.86 -6.29 6.27
N ARG A 19 -9.84 -6.04 7.06
CA ARG A 19 -9.27 -7.03 7.95
C ARG A 19 -9.13 -6.46 9.34
N GLU A 20 -9.33 -7.31 10.34
CA GLU A 20 -9.17 -6.93 11.73
C GLU A 20 -7.69 -6.68 12.03
N ASN A 21 -7.39 -5.52 12.59
CA ASN A 21 -6.03 -5.18 13.01
C ASN A 21 -5.80 -5.68 14.45
N PRO A 22 -4.56 -5.57 14.98
CA PRO A 22 -4.28 -6.02 16.35
C PRO A 22 -5.13 -5.36 17.43
N SER A 23 -5.66 -4.17 17.19
CA SER A 23 -6.54 -3.50 18.14
C SER A 23 -8.02 -3.84 17.98
N GLY A 24 -8.35 -4.80 17.11
CA GLY A 24 -9.73 -5.28 16.93
C GLY A 24 -10.57 -4.48 15.96
N GLN A 25 -10.00 -3.52 15.26
CA GLN A 25 -10.73 -2.69 14.29
C GLN A 25 -10.64 -3.29 12.89
N MET A 26 -11.75 -3.27 12.17
CA MET A 26 -11.79 -3.69 10.77
C MET A 26 -11.32 -2.55 9.89
N LYS A 27 -10.29 -2.78 9.10
CA LYS A 27 -9.71 -1.74 8.23
C LYS A 27 -9.34 -2.27 6.86
N TYR A 28 -9.58 -1.44 5.84
CA TYR A 28 -9.00 -1.61 4.52
C TYR A 28 -7.58 -1.04 4.58
N SER A 29 -6.62 -1.73 4.01
CA SER A 29 -5.23 -1.29 4.13
C SER A 29 -4.36 -1.84 3.01
N VAL A 30 -3.22 -1.22 2.83
CA VAL A 30 -2.17 -1.72 1.95
C VAL A 30 -0.82 -1.20 2.46
N GLN A 31 0.20 -2.01 2.34
CA GLN A 31 1.57 -1.56 2.54
C GLN A 31 2.12 -1.16 1.18
N MET A 32 2.56 0.08 1.08
CA MET A 32 3.14 0.64 -0.13
C MET A 32 4.65 0.45 -0.08
N ARG A 33 5.20 -0.29 -1.02
CA ARG A 33 6.65 -0.49 -1.12
C ARG A 33 7.16 0.28 -2.32
N PHE A 34 7.97 1.30 -2.06
CA PHE A 34 8.50 2.18 -3.08
C PHE A 34 9.94 1.80 -3.42
N GLU A 35 10.33 2.00 -4.67
CA GLU A 35 11.73 2.01 -5.02
C GLU A 35 12.36 3.29 -4.45
N ASP A 36 13.60 3.21 -4.00
CA ASP A 36 14.29 4.36 -3.41
C ASP A 36 14.47 5.50 -4.41
N THR A 37 14.46 5.18 -5.71
CA THR A 37 14.57 6.15 -6.80
C THR A 37 13.22 6.64 -7.31
N ALA A 38 12.10 6.20 -6.70
CA ALA A 38 10.77 6.57 -7.16
C ALA A 38 10.59 8.07 -7.16
N GLN A 39 10.14 8.60 -8.30
CA GLN A 39 9.77 10.01 -8.38
C GLN A 39 8.51 10.23 -7.57
N GLY A 40 8.45 11.34 -6.88
CA GLY A 40 7.30 11.67 -6.03
C GLY A 40 7.49 11.33 -4.56
N LEU A 41 8.51 10.57 -4.18
CA LEU A 41 8.84 10.37 -2.77
C LEU A 41 9.23 11.68 -2.10
N GLY A 42 9.89 12.57 -2.84
CA GLY A 42 10.22 13.91 -2.35
C GLY A 42 8.97 14.70 -2.00
N ASP A 43 7.93 14.60 -2.81
CA ASP A 43 6.66 15.27 -2.55
C ASP A 43 5.99 14.73 -1.29
N ILE A 44 6.05 13.43 -1.08
CA ILE A 44 5.52 12.82 0.15
C ILE A 44 6.30 13.31 1.37
N LYS A 45 7.62 13.36 1.29
CA LYS A 45 8.48 13.85 2.37
C LYS A 45 8.20 15.31 2.70
N GLU A 46 8.04 16.14 1.67
CA GLU A 46 7.70 17.55 1.85
C GLU A 46 6.31 17.71 2.47
N ALA A 47 5.35 16.91 2.06
CA ALA A 47 4.01 16.93 2.63
C ALA A 47 4.02 16.52 4.11
N ILE A 48 4.83 15.55 4.48
CA ILE A 48 5.01 15.15 5.88
C ILE A 48 5.56 16.32 6.69
N LYS A 49 6.58 16.99 6.18
CA LYS A 49 7.16 18.17 6.85
C LYS A 49 6.12 19.28 7.02
N ALA A 50 5.33 19.52 5.99
CA ALA A 50 4.28 20.55 6.05
C ALA A 50 3.24 20.23 7.12
N VAL A 51 2.81 18.98 7.21
CA VAL A 51 1.83 18.51 8.19
C VAL A 51 2.40 18.63 9.61
N VAL A 52 3.67 18.26 9.80
CA VAL A 52 4.35 18.39 11.09
C VAL A 52 4.44 19.86 11.51
N THR A 53 4.83 20.72 10.59
CA THR A 53 4.95 22.16 10.85
C THR A 53 3.60 22.77 11.20
N GLU A 54 2.55 22.38 10.51
CA GLU A 54 1.20 22.87 10.78
C GLU A 54 0.72 22.45 12.16
N LYS A 55 1.01 21.23 12.60
CA LYS A 55 0.55 20.70 13.89
C LYS A 55 1.37 21.23 15.06
N TRP A 56 2.68 21.23 14.95
CA TRP A 56 3.58 21.53 16.07
C TRP A 56 4.43 22.78 15.87
N GLY A 57 4.41 23.38 14.69
CA GLY A 57 5.24 24.52 14.37
C GLY A 57 6.72 24.16 14.37
N LYS A 58 7.57 25.09 14.83
CA LYS A 58 9.01 24.88 14.89
C LYS A 58 9.46 23.97 16.04
N LYS A 59 8.53 23.62 16.93
CA LYS A 59 8.83 22.84 18.13
C LYS A 59 8.25 21.43 18.01
N ALA A 60 8.51 20.77 16.90
CA ALA A 60 8.09 19.39 16.74
C ALA A 60 8.68 18.51 17.84
N PRO A 61 7.86 17.67 18.50
CA PRO A 61 8.37 16.79 19.56
C PRO A 61 9.40 15.81 19.01
N ALA A 62 10.34 15.43 19.85
CA ALA A 62 11.25 14.35 19.53
C ALA A 62 10.49 13.01 19.55
N GLY A 63 10.92 12.05 18.75
CA GLY A 63 10.32 10.73 18.74
C GLY A 63 9.00 10.62 18.00
N LEU A 64 8.73 11.54 17.08
CA LEU A 64 7.55 11.43 16.22
C LEU A 64 7.60 10.15 15.42
N ARG A 65 6.46 9.46 15.36
CA ARG A 65 6.31 8.30 14.49
C ARG A 65 6.06 8.79 13.08
N LEU A 66 6.95 8.42 12.17
CA LEU A 66 6.83 8.81 10.77
C LEU A 66 6.31 7.64 9.94
N PRO A 67 5.47 7.91 8.94
CA PRO A 67 4.85 6.83 8.15
C PRO A 67 5.80 6.18 7.15
N LEU A 68 6.79 6.92 6.64
CA LEU A 68 7.78 6.34 5.73
C LEU A 68 8.87 5.65 6.55
N ARG A 69 9.13 4.40 6.22
CA ARG A 69 10.12 3.56 6.90
C ARG A 69 11.06 2.94 5.88
N GLU A 70 12.21 2.51 6.35
CA GLU A 70 13.19 1.81 5.55
C GLU A 70 13.45 0.45 6.17
N ASP A 71 13.43 -0.61 5.37
CA ASP A 71 13.71 -1.95 5.87
C ASP A 71 15.21 -2.25 5.81
N GLU A 72 15.60 -3.46 6.21
CA GLU A 72 17.00 -3.87 6.26
C GLU A 72 17.70 -3.82 4.90
N ASP A 73 16.94 -4.00 3.83
CA ASP A 73 17.46 -3.97 2.45
C ASP A 73 17.49 -2.57 1.86
N GLY A 74 17.08 -1.57 2.61
CA GLY A 74 17.03 -0.19 2.15
C GLY A 74 15.76 0.15 1.38
N ALA A 75 14.81 -0.76 1.30
CA ALA A 75 13.54 -0.49 0.63
C ALA A 75 12.66 0.42 1.48
N ILE A 76 12.05 1.40 0.84
CA ILE A 76 11.17 2.36 1.52
C ILE A 76 9.75 1.84 1.46
N PHE A 77 9.06 1.87 2.59
CA PHE A 77 7.68 1.41 2.65
C PHE A 77 6.86 2.25 3.62
N ALA A 78 5.54 2.20 3.44
CA ALA A 78 4.59 2.85 4.33
C ALA A 78 3.27 2.11 4.31
N ASN A 79 2.58 2.14 5.44
CA ASN A 79 1.24 1.57 5.53
C ASN A 79 0.21 2.67 5.44
N CYS A 80 -0.89 2.41 4.75
CA CYS A 80 -2.05 3.30 4.76
C CYS A 80 -3.31 2.48 4.95
N SER A 81 -4.31 3.09 5.54
CA SER A 81 -5.55 2.37 5.89
C SER A 81 -6.76 3.28 5.87
N SER A 82 -7.94 2.64 5.82
CA SER A 82 -9.24 3.32 5.89
C SER A 82 -10.19 2.49 6.73
N ASN A 83 -11.03 3.17 7.49
CA ASN A 83 -12.13 2.52 8.21
C ASN A 83 -13.30 2.19 7.27
N ASP A 84 -13.39 2.90 6.17
CA ASP A 84 -14.50 2.80 5.22
C ASP A 84 -14.05 2.21 3.90
N PRO A 85 -14.97 1.63 3.12
CA PRO A 85 -14.64 1.17 1.77
C PRO A 85 -14.07 2.30 0.93
N ILE A 86 -13.12 1.96 0.06
CA ILE A 86 -12.49 2.91 -0.83
C ILE A 86 -12.75 2.53 -2.28
N PRO A 87 -12.76 3.51 -3.20
CA PRO A 87 -12.80 3.18 -4.62
C PRO A 87 -11.50 2.48 -5.03
N VAL A 88 -11.66 1.36 -5.74
CA VAL A 88 -10.55 0.62 -6.31
C VAL A 88 -10.80 0.49 -7.81
N VAL A 89 -9.83 0.90 -8.60
CA VAL A 89 -9.96 0.86 -10.06
C VAL A 89 -8.81 0.07 -10.68
N ASP A 90 -9.04 -0.38 -11.92
CA ASP A 90 -8.00 -1.02 -12.72
C ASP A 90 -7.19 0.04 -13.49
N SER A 91 -6.26 -0.41 -14.32
CA SER A 91 -5.39 0.51 -15.07
C SER A 91 -6.15 1.39 -16.06
N LYS A 92 -7.38 1.05 -16.38
CA LYS A 92 -8.25 1.82 -17.28
C LYS A 92 -9.29 2.64 -16.54
N ASN A 93 -9.13 2.76 -15.21
CA ASN A 93 -10.03 3.53 -14.33
C ASN A 93 -11.45 2.95 -14.20
N ASN A 94 -11.61 1.66 -14.47
CA ASN A 94 -12.87 0.97 -14.21
C ASN A 94 -12.90 0.49 -12.77
N LEU A 95 -14.02 0.71 -12.07
CA LEU A 95 -14.20 0.20 -10.72
C LEU A 95 -14.16 -1.32 -10.73
N ILE A 96 -13.41 -1.89 -9.79
CA ILE A 96 -13.28 -3.33 -9.65
C ILE A 96 -13.55 -3.74 -8.20
N ALA A 97 -14.25 -4.86 -8.03
CA ALA A 97 -14.58 -5.40 -6.72
C ALA A 97 -13.58 -6.46 -6.25
N GLU A 98 -12.70 -6.87 -7.14
CA GLU A 98 -11.68 -7.88 -6.85
C GLU A 98 -10.54 -7.75 -7.84
N GLY A 99 -9.44 -8.45 -7.60
CA GLY A 99 -8.32 -8.48 -8.52
C GLY A 99 -7.04 -7.88 -7.99
N VAL A 100 -7.10 -7.06 -6.96
CA VAL A 100 -5.89 -6.54 -6.31
C VAL A 100 -5.35 -7.61 -5.37
N TYR A 101 -4.07 -7.85 -5.46
CA TYR A 101 -3.38 -8.87 -4.65
C TYR A 101 -2.03 -8.33 -4.22
N SER A 102 -1.47 -8.93 -3.18
CA SER A 102 -0.13 -8.59 -2.71
C SER A 102 0.91 -9.01 -3.74
N GLY A 103 1.68 -8.05 -4.23
CA GLY A 103 2.65 -8.22 -5.31
C GLY A 103 2.32 -7.42 -6.55
N CYS A 104 1.07 -6.99 -6.74
CA CYS A 104 0.73 -6.12 -7.87
C CYS A 104 1.28 -4.71 -7.64
N TYR A 105 1.29 -3.92 -8.70
CA TYR A 105 1.72 -2.52 -8.64
C TYR A 105 0.51 -1.60 -8.73
N GLY A 106 0.62 -0.47 -8.07
CA GLY A 106 -0.47 0.50 -8.08
C GLY A 106 -0.04 1.87 -7.62
N VAL A 107 -1.01 2.78 -7.67
CA VAL A 107 -0.89 4.12 -7.08
C VAL A 107 -2.08 4.32 -6.17
N ALA A 108 -1.93 5.20 -5.20
CA ALA A 108 -2.99 5.48 -4.25
C ALA A 108 -3.13 6.97 -4.00
N GLN A 109 -4.35 7.39 -3.67
CA GLN A 109 -4.54 8.68 -3.05
C GLN A 109 -4.48 8.47 -1.55
N ILE A 110 -3.61 9.21 -0.90
CA ILE A 110 -3.45 9.13 0.55
C ILE A 110 -3.78 10.47 1.19
N LEU A 111 -4.25 10.39 2.43
CA LEU A 111 -4.43 11.56 3.29
C LEU A 111 -3.32 11.56 4.31
N ILE A 112 -2.51 12.60 4.30
CA ILE A 112 -1.41 12.76 5.26
C ILE A 112 -1.93 13.58 6.42
N TYR A 113 -1.87 13.02 7.63
CA TYR A 113 -2.41 13.68 8.82
C TYR A 113 -1.48 13.51 10.01
N ALA A 114 -1.51 14.50 10.91
CA ALA A 114 -0.79 14.44 12.17
C ALA A 114 -1.74 13.96 13.28
N TYR A 115 -1.23 13.19 14.21
CA TYR A 115 -1.99 12.75 15.37
C TYR A 115 -1.20 12.95 16.65
N ASP A 116 -1.95 13.19 17.73
CA ASP A 116 -1.38 13.38 19.06
C ASP A 116 -2.44 12.88 20.07
N GLN A 117 -2.32 11.63 20.46
CA GLN A 117 -3.26 10.99 21.40
C GLN A 117 -2.52 10.18 22.44
N ALA A 118 -2.80 10.48 23.70
CA ALA A 118 -2.29 9.71 24.84
C ALA A 118 -0.77 9.47 24.81
N GLY A 119 -0.01 10.49 24.40
CA GLY A 119 1.44 10.39 24.31
C GLY A 119 1.95 9.79 22.99
N ASN A 120 1.07 9.29 22.15
CA ASN A 120 1.43 8.81 20.81
C ASN A 120 1.31 9.98 19.84
N ARG A 121 2.43 10.37 19.26
CA ARG A 121 2.51 11.50 18.33
C ARG A 121 3.18 11.09 17.05
N GLY A 122 2.63 11.52 15.95
CA GLY A 122 3.23 11.20 14.67
C GLY A 122 2.41 11.66 13.49
N VAL A 123 2.77 11.12 12.33
CA VAL A 123 2.08 11.35 11.07
C VAL A 123 1.65 9.99 10.53
N GLY A 124 0.45 9.94 10.01
CA GLY A 124 -0.09 8.73 9.41
C GLY A 124 -0.58 8.98 8.01
N PHE A 125 -0.81 7.90 7.29
CA PHE A 125 -1.40 7.92 5.95
C PHE A 125 -2.76 7.25 5.98
N GLY A 126 -3.80 8.00 5.63
CA GLY A 126 -5.10 7.44 5.35
C GLY A 126 -5.18 6.99 3.90
N LEU A 127 -5.86 5.89 3.65
CA LEU A 127 -6.07 5.38 2.29
C LEU A 127 -7.39 5.92 1.76
N CYS A 128 -7.33 6.67 0.65
CA CYS A 128 -8.53 7.27 0.06
C CYS A 128 -9.02 6.54 -1.18
N ALA A 129 -8.10 6.04 -2.00
CA ALA A 129 -8.42 5.34 -3.24
C ALA A 129 -7.20 4.55 -3.69
N PHE A 130 -7.44 3.51 -4.47
CA PHE A 130 -6.36 2.67 -5.01
C PHE A 130 -6.59 2.39 -6.49
N LYS A 131 -5.53 2.47 -7.26
CA LYS A 131 -5.54 2.12 -8.69
C LYS A 131 -4.46 1.07 -8.94
N MET A 132 -4.87 -0.09 -9.43
CA MET A 132 -3.94 -1.12 -9.87
C MET A 132 -3.39 -0.74 -11.24
N THR A 133 -2.07 -0.67 -11.38
CA THR A 133 -1.44 -0.25 -12.61
C THR A 133 -0.91 -1.40 -13.45
N ARG A 134 -0.39 -2.44 -12.81
CA ARG A 134 0.13 -3.62 -13.51
C ARG A 134 0.29 -4.81 -12.57
N ASP A 135 0.41 -5.98 -13.15
CA ASP A 135 0.64 -7.21 -12.39
C ASP A 135 2.08 -7.29 -11.91
N GLY A 136 2.27 -8.08 -10.86
CA GLY A 136 3.57 -8.42 -10.32
C GLY A 136 3.52 -9.81 -9.68
N ASP A 137 4.65 -10.29 -9.22
CA ASP A 137 4.71 -11.60 -8.55
C ASP A 137 4.01 -11.54 -7.20
N ARG A 138 3.24 -12.59 -6.89
CA ARG A 138 2.51 -12.63 -5.62
C ARG A 138 3.45 -12.66 -4.43
N LEU A 139 3.08 -11.89 -3.39
CA LEU A 139 3.80 -11.82 -2.12
C LEU A 139 3.00 -12.38 -0.95
N ASP A 140 1.78 -12.88 -1.20
CA ASP A 140 0.86 -13.27 -0.14
C ASP A 140 1.06 -14.71 0.37
N GLY A 141 2.13 -15.34 -0.04
CA GLY A 141 2.43 -16.72 0.34
C GLY A 141 1.67 -17.77 -0.45
N ARG A 142 0.74 -17.35 -1.29
CA ARG A 142 0.04 -18.28 -2.19
C ARG A 142 0.83 -18.45 -3.45
N GLN A 143 1.01 -19.68 -3.83
CA GLN A 143 1.62 -19.99 -5.11
C GLN A 143 0.55 -19.96 -6.19
N SER A 144 0.89 -19.37 -7.34
CA SER A 144 0.03 -19.45 -8.51
C SER A 144 0.12 -20.85 -9.12
N ALA A 145 -0.81 -21.19 -10.00
CA ALA A 145 -0.75 -22.46 -10.71
C ALA A 145 0.55 -22.58 -11.50
N ALA A 146 1.03 -21.48 -12.09
CA ALA A 146 2.29 -21.49 -12.82
C ALA A 146 3.49 -21.77 -11.92
N GLU A 147 3.49 -21.29 -10.69
CA GLU A 147 4.56 -21.55 -9.74
C GLU A 147 4.57 -23.01 -9.28
N ILE A 148 3.39 -23.61 -9.14
CA ILE A 148 3.25 -25.00 -8.69
C ILE A 148 3.51 -25.98 -9.84
N PHE A 149 2.94 -25.73 -11.00
CA PHE A 149 2.88 -26.68 -12.11
C PHE A 149 3.71 -26.27 -13.31
N GLY A 150 4.29 -25.08 -13.32
CA GLY A 150 4.97 -24.52 -14.47
C GLY A 150 4.05 -23.70 -15.34
N ALA A 151 4.65 -22.95 -16.26
CA ALA A 151 3.89 -22.09 -17.16
C ALA A 151 2.95 -22.94 -18.02
N PRO A 152 1.76 -22.42 -18.38
CA PRO A 152 0.86 -23.17 -19.25
C PRO A 152 1.51 -23.45 -20.60
N GLU A 153 1.38 -24.69 -21.07
CA GLU A 153 1.85 -25.08 -22.40
C GLU A 153 0.73 -24.88 -23.39
N SER A 154 1.10 -24.35 -24.52
CA SER A 154 0.16 -24.15 -25.60
C SER A 154 -0.37 -25.50 -26.10
N GLY A 155 -1.68 -25.69 -25.99
CA GLY A 155 -2.36 -26.90 -26.52
C GLY A 155 -2.29 -28.12 -25.65
N SER A 156 -1.90 -28.06 -24.44
CA SER A 156 -1.76 -29.19 -23.58
C SER A 156 -2.75 -29.23 -22.47
N ASP A 157 -3.04 -30.10 -22.45
CA ASP A 157 -3.33 -30.37 -21.55
C ASP A 157 -3.16 -30.97 -20.69
N ASP A 158 -3.12 -31.18 -20.84
CA ASP A 158 -2.79 -31.70 -20.16
C ASP A 158 -2.64 -32.05 -19.33
N ASP A 159 -2.79 -32.20 -19.53
CA ASP A 159 -2.44 -32.56 -18.89
C ASP A 159 -2.29 -32.99 -18.09
N ASP A 160 -2.27 -33.30 -18.28
CA ASP A 160 -1.87 -33.82 -17.57
C ASP A 160 -2.13 -34.19 -16.69
N ILE A 161 -2.39 -34.63 -16.64
CA ILE A 161 -2.59 -35.02 -15.73
C ILE A 161 -2.26 -35.28 -14.70
N PHE A 162 -1.98 -35.35 -14.44
CA PHE A 162 -1.65 -35.45 -13.37
C PHE A 162 -1.69 -34.73 -12.79
N GLY A 163 -2.25 -34.43 -13.16
CA GLY A 163 -2.05 -33.80 -12.66
C GLY A 163 -2.43 -33.39 -11.86
#